data_0dfb31d683b384a2dbb9388588879fc6
#
_entry.id   0dfb31d683b384a2dbb9388588879fc6
#
_cell.length_a   1.000
_cell.length_b   1.000
_cell.length_c   1.000
_cell.angle_alpha   90.00
_cell.angle_beta   90.00
_cell.angle_gamma   90.00
#
_symmetry.space_group_name_H-M   'P 1'
#
loop_
_entity.id
_entity.type
_entity.pdbx_description
1 polymer ?
#
loop_
_entity_poly.entity_id
_entity_poly.type
_entity_poly.pdbx_seq_one_letter_code
_entity_poly.pdbx_strand_id
1 'polypeptide(L)'
;MRQRKPLLPFYAATSVLLLVFALPAQAVDVVPFVGFRFGGDVGTQQIGTTAPTSTTINASESFGGVIDIPLSQPRAAELYYSRQQTKLSGNSSIGDVTMSVFHVGLVDSIPSADQQLSWLLAGTLGATELSGRDGSATRPSIGLGGGFIWMASDHIGLRGDLRALITFSGSGGGSAACGGGCSVSFHGSVVAQGELSLGLVARF
;
A
#
# COMPACT_ATOMS: atom_id res chain seq x y z
N MET A 1 -9.31 52.93 1.47
CA MET A 1 -8.53 51.97 0.67
C MET A 1 -9.10 50.58 0.85
N ARG A 2 -9.80 50.03 -0.19
CA ARG A 2 -10.44 48.71 -0.15
C ARG A 2 -9.47 47.71 -0.85
N GLN A 3 -8.87 46.82 -0.07
CA GLN A 3 -8.06 45.73 -0.63
C GLN A 3 -8.96 44.69 -1.29
N ARG A 4 -8.77 44.48 -2.59
CA ARG A 4 -9.40 43.38 -3.34
C ARG A 4 -8.59 42.10 -3.05
N LYS A 5 -9.23 41.09 -2.49
CA LYS A 5 -8.65 39.73 -2.34
C LYS A 5 -8.56 39.07 -3.73
N PRO A 6 -7.46 38.38 -4.04
CA PRO A 6 -7.33 37.69 -5.33
C PRO A 6 -8.17 36.39 -5.34
N LEU A 7 -8.98 36.23 -6.38
CA LEU A 7 -9.86 35.06 -6.64
C LEU A 7 -9.15 33.92 -7.42
N LEU A 8 -7.84 33.74 -7.23
CA LEU A 8 -7.02 32.88 -8.09
C LEU A 8 -6.90 31.37 -7.75
N PRO A 9 -7.38 30.81 -6.61
CA PRO A 9 -7.17 29.38 -6.38
C PRO A 9 -8.26 28.45 -6.94
N PHE A 10 -9.44 28.98 -7.36
CA PHE A 10 -10.54 28.10 -7.77
C PHE A 10 -10.41 27.54 -9.18
N TYR A 11 -9.73 28.22 -10.09
CA TYR A 11 -9.59 27.77 -11.50
C TYR A 11 -8.55 26.66 -11.68
N ALA A 12 -7.55 26.57 -10.81
CA ALA A 12 -6.51 25.54 -10.89
C ALA A 12 -7.05 24.16 -10.52
N ALA A 13 -7.97 24.07 -9.56
CA ALA A 13 -8.55 22.79 -9.12
C ALA A 13 -9.50 22.19 -10.16
N THR A 14 -10.23 23.03 -10.89
CA THR A 14 -11.18 22.59 -11.93
C THR A 14 -10.46 22.07 -13.18
N SER A 15 -9.29 22.62 -13.51
CA SER A 15 -8.51 22.18 -14.68
C SER A 15 -7.87 20.81 -14.50
N VAL A 16 -7.50 20.44 -13.27
CA VAL A 16 -6.93 19.12 -12.97
C VAL A 16 -8.01 18.05 -13.04
N LEU A 17 -9.23 18.34 -12.61
CA LEU A 17 -10.35 17.39 -12.65
C LEU A 17 -10.79 17.08 -14.09
N LEU A 18 -10.71 18.03 -15.02
CA LEU A 18 -11.06 17.85 -16.43
C LEU A 18 -10.02 17.06 -17.24
N LEU A 19 -8.75 17.06 -16.82
CA LEU A 19 -7.71 16.26 -17.49
C LEU A 19 -7.87 14.75 -17.26
N VAL A 20 -8.49 14.33 -16.18
CA VAL A 20 -8.73 12.90 -15.85
C VAL A 20 -9.77 12.28 -16.78
N PHE A 21 -10.68 13.08 -17.37
CA PHE A 21 -11.74 12.58 -18.28
C PHE A 21 -11.34 12.53 -19.77
N ALA A 22 -10.12 12.98 -20.11
CA ALA A 22 -9.64 13.00 -21.50
C ALA A 22 -8.71 11.83 -21.85
N LEU A 23 -8.58 10.81 -20.97
CA LEU A 23 -7.89 9.58 -21.31
C LEU A 23 -8.68 8.84 -22.39
N PRO A 24 -8.00 8.32 -23.45
CA PRO A 24 -8.68 7.46 -24.42
C PRO A 24 -9.39 6.34 -23.66
N ALA A 25 -10.57 5.93 -24.13
CA ALA A 25 -11.42 4.90 -23.53
C ALA A 25 -10.70 3.53 -23.51
N GLN A 26 -9.67 3.41 -22.71
CA GLN A 26 -9.01 2.16 -22.39
C GLN A 26 -9.61 1.67 -21.08
N ALA A 27 -9.99 0.42 -21.05
CA ALA A 27 -10.68 -0.19 -19.93
C ALA A 27 -9.84 -0.07 -18.63
N VAL A 28 -10.29 0.72 -17.67
CA VAL A 28 -9.67 0.87 -16.36
C VAL A 28 -10.20 -0.23 -15.44
N ASP A 29 -9.31 -0.96 -14.80
CA ASP A 29 -9.67 -1.97 -13.82
C ASP A 29 -9.63 -1.37 -12.41
N VAL A 30 -10.73 -1.49 -11.67
CA VAL A 30 -10.82 -1.13 -10.25
C VAL A 30 -11.04 -2.41 -9.46
N VAL A 31 -10.16 -2.67 -8.49
CA VAL A 31 -10.10 -3.94 -7.78
C VAL A 31 -10.08 -3.71 -6.26
N PRO A 32 -11.23 -3.59 -5.60
CA PRO A 32 -11.28 -3.72 -4.15
C PRO A 32 -10.87 -5.15 -3.75
N PHE A 33 -10.06 -5.27 -2.69
CA PHE A 33 -9.58 -6.57 -2.22
C PHE A 33 -9.59 -6.69 -0.69
N VAL A 34 -9.61 -7.93 -0.24
CA VAL A 34 -9.25 -8.34 1.11
C VAL A 34 -8.02 -9.23 1.03
N GLY A 35 -7.18 -9.17 2.05
CA GLY A 35 -5.93 -9.89 2.06
C GLY A 35 -5.49 -10.28 3.46
N PHE A 36 -4.35 -10.94 3.50
CA PHE A 36 -3.67 -11.34 4.72
C PHE A 36 -2.20 -10.98 4.59
N ARG A 37 -1.71 -10.12 5.51
CA ARG A 37 -0.33 -9.67 5.51
C ARG A 37 0.43 -10.33 6.65
N PHE A 38 1.64 -10.79 6.34
CA PHE A 38 2.46 -11.58 7.25
C PHE A 38 3.95 -11.19 7.13
N GLY A 39 4.71 -11.54 8.16
CA GLY A 39 6.13 -11.21 8.24
C GLY A 39 6.36 -9.76 8.69
N GLY A 40 7.63 -9.40 8.78
CA GLY A 40 8.12 -8.11 9.23
C GLY A 40 8.57 -8.15 10.70
N ASP A 41 9.85 -7.83 10.90
CA ASP A 41 10.41 -7.60 12.23
C ASP A 41 10.72 -6.13 12.40
N VAL A 42 10.31 -5.56 13.53
CA VAL A 42 10.60 -4.18 13.91
C VAL A 42 11.43 -4.16 15.18
N GLY A 43 12.46 -3.30 15.22
CA GLY A 43 13.19 -3.03 16.44
C GLY A 43 12.29 -2.27 17.42
N THR A 44 12.15 -2.80 18.62
CA THR A 44 11.48 -2.10 19.73
C THR A 44 12.51 -1.72 20.78
N GLN A 45 12.48 -0.48 21.24
CA GLN A 45 13.30 -0.01 22.35
C GLN A 45 12.39 0.42 23.48
N GLN A 46 12.53 -0.24 24.62
CA GLN A 46 11.83 0.15 25.83
C GLN A 46 12.59 1.28 26.51
N ILE A 47 11.86 2.33 26.95
CA ILE A 47 12.47 3.47 27.67
C ILE A 47 13.15 2.93 28.94
N GLY A 48 14.48 3.11 29.02
CA GLY A 48 15.28 2.63 30.16
C GLY A 48 16.10 1.37 29.92
N THR A 49 16.00 0.74 28.72
CA THR A 49 16.87 -0.38 28.33
C THR A 49 17.74 0.00 27.15
N THR A 50 19.04 -0.40 27.21
CA THR A 50 20.03 -0.10 26.18
C THR A 50 20.07 -1.13 25.05
N ALA A 51 19.37 -2.25 25.16
CA ALA A 51 19.36 -3.31 24.16
C ALA A 51 18.10 -3.22 23.28
N PRO A 52 18.23 -3.03 21.96
CA PRO A 52 17.10 -3.15 21.04
C PRO A 52 16.64 -4.61 21.00
N THR A 53 15.34 -4.83 21.15
CA THR A 53 14.72 -6.14 20.99
C THR A 53 13.96 -6.17 19.67
N SER A 54 14.15 -7.20 18.86
CA SER A 54 13.33 -7.40 17.67
C SER A 54 11.95 -7.91 18.09
N THR A 55 10.92 -7.30 17.55
CA THR A 55 9.52 -7.71 17.77
C THR A 55 8.89 -8.01 16.43
N THR A 56 8.29 -9.19 16.31
CA THR A 56 7.60 -9.59 15.07
C THR A 56 6.23 -8.92 14.99
N ILE A 57 5.89 -8.42 13.83
CA ILE A 57 4.56 -7.92 13.51
C ILE A 57 3.63 -9.13 13.36
N ASN A 58 2.55 -9.18 14.12
CA ASN A 58 1.58 -10.24 14.00
C ASN A 58 0.92 -10.20 12.61
N ALA A 59 0.85 -11.37 12.01
CA ALA A 59 0.10 -11.54 10.79
C ALA A 59 -1.36 -11.19 11.03
N SER A 60 -1.97 -10.42 10.14
CA SER A 60 -3.35 -9.98 10.27
C SER A 60 -3.99 -9.67 8.91
N GLU A 61 -5.29 -9.52 8.94
CA GLU A 61 -6.08 -9.14 7.79
C GLU A 61 -5.67 -7.76 7.26
N SER A 62 -5.72 -7.63 5.94
CA SER A 62 -5.55 -6.37 5.22
C SER A 62 -6.72 -6.15 4.27
N PHE A 63 -6.98 -4.90 3.95
CA PHE A 63 -7.95 -4.52 2.93
C PHE A 63 -7.44 -3.34 2.14
N GLY A 64 -7.88 -3.24 0.89
CA GLY A 64 -7.38 -2.20 0.03
C GLY A 64 -8.02 -2.17 -1.33
N GLY A 65 -7.32 -1.56 -2.27
CA GLY A 65 -7.74 -1.47 -3.65
C GLY A 65 -6.56 -1.29 -4.59
N VAL A 66 -6.78 -1.75 -5.82
CA VAL A 66 -5.89 -1.54 -6.95
C VAL A 66 -6.66 -0.81 -8.04
N ILE A 67 -6.00 0.10 -8.74
CA ILE A 67 -6.51 0.72 -9.96
C ILE A 67 -5.44 0.52 -11.03
N ASP A 68 -5.79 -0.21 -12.09
CA ASP A 68 -4.93 -0.41 -13.25
C ASP A 68 -5.42 0.44 -14.40
N ILE A 69 -4.54 1.32 -14.88
CA ILE A 69 -4.79 2.21 -16.01
C ILE A 69 -3.95 1.70 -17.18
N PRO A 70 -4.55 1.15 -18.24
CA PRO A 70 -3.83 0.65 -19.39
C PRO A 70 -2.96 1.74 -20.03
N LEU A 71 -1.70 1.39 -20.36
CA LEU A 71 -0.78 2.28 -21.09
C LEU A 71 -0.59 1.78 -22.52
N SER A 72 -0.11 0.54 -22.62
CA SER A 72 0.08 -0.17 -23.88
C SER A 72 0.18 -1.65 -23.55
N GLN A 73 -0.55 -2.51 -24.28
CA GLN A 73 -0.45 -3.95 -24.00
C GLN A 73 1.00 -4.46 -24.13
N PRO A 74 1.46 -5.27 -23.16
CA PRO A 74 0.72 -5.90 -22.06
C PRO A 74 0.72 -5.08 -20.74
N ARG A 75 1.09 -3.80 -20.76
CA ARG A 75 1.43 -2.97 -19.58
C ARG A 75 0.33 -2.00 -19.16
N ALA A 76 0.12 -1.88 -17.85
CA ALA A 76 -0.71 -0.86 -17.23
C ALA A 76 0.05 -0.12 -16.12
N ALA A 77 -0.34 1.12 -15.84
CA ALA A 77 0.04 1.82 -14.62
C ALA A 77 -0.84 1.33 -13.48
N GLU A 78 -0.21 1.01 -12.36
CA GLU A 78 -0.89 0.49 -11.18
C GLU A 78 -0.84 1.51 -10.05
N LEU A 79 -1.99 1.81 -9.44
CA LEU A 79 -2.11 2.47 -8.15
C LEU A 79 -2.56 1.44 -7.13
N TYR A 80 -1.79 1.27 -6.06
CA TYR A 80 -2.03 0.27 -5.04
C TYR A 80 -2.15 0.93 -3.67
N TYR A 81 -3.22 0.59 -2.96
CA TYR A 81 -3.44 0.95 -1.57
C TYR A 81 -3.78 -0.28 -0.75
N SER A 82 -3.14 -0.44 0.41
CA SER A 82 -3.46 -1.51 1.35
C SER A 82 -3.32 -1.02 2.78
N ARG A 83 -4.25 -1.42 3.65
CA ARG A 83 -4.26 -1.09 5.08
C ARG A 83 -4.39 -2.35 5.91
N GLN A 84 -3.53 -2.46 6.91
CA GLN A 84 -3.50 -3.54 7.90
C GLN A 84 -3.64 -2.94 9.30
N GLN A 85 -4.47 -3.56 10.14
CA GLN A 85 -4.49 -3.29 11.58
C GLN A 85 -3.90 -4.50 12.29
N THR A 86 -2.86 -4.29 13.07
CA THR A 86 -2.13 -5.38 13.71
C THR A 86 -1.75 -5.04 15.14
N LYS A 87 -1.34 -6.07 15.88
CA LYS A 87 -0.77 -5.95 17.23
C LYS A 87 0.68 -6.41 17.18
N LEU A 88 1.53 -5.74 17.93
CA LEU A 88 2.91 -6.18 18.09
C LEU A 88 2.96 -7.34 19.07
N SER A 89 3.67 -8.43 18.71
CA SER A 89 3.91 -9.58 19.60
C SER A 89 4.83 -9.13 20.72
N GLY A 90 4.35 -9.23 21.96
CA GLY A 90 5.13 -8.78 23.12
C GLY A 90 4.20 -8.35 24.25
N ASN A 91 4.45 -7.57 25.13
CA ASN A 91 3.68 -7.18 26.30
C ASN A 91 2.27 -6.66 25.92
N SER A 92 1.24 -7.10 26.60
CA SER A 92 -0.19 -6.79 26.40
C SER A 92 -0.55 -5.29 26.45
N SER A 93 0.41 -4.42 26.70
CA SER A 93 0.27 -2.96 26.79
C SER A 93 0.58 -2.23 25.48
N ILE A 94 1.07 -2.93 24.44
CA ILE A 94 1.40 -2.33 23.16
C ILE A 94 0.09 -2.25 22.36
N GLY A 95 -0.36 -1.01 22.12
CA GLY A 95 -1.63 -0.73 21.46
C GLY A 95 -1.69 -1.19 20.01
N ASP A 96 -2.87 -1.06 19.42
CA ASP A 96 -3.10 -1.35 18.02
C ASP A 96 -2.25 -0.44 17.13
N VAL A 97 -1.62 -1.01 16.11
CA VAL A 97 -0.81 -0.33 15.12
C VAL A 97 -1.46 -0.49 13.76
N THR A 98 -1.60 0.59 13.03
CA THR A 98 -2.10 0.59 11.66
C THR A 98 -0.94 0.81 10.70
N MET A 99 -0.84 -0.04 9.68
CA MET A 99 0.10 0.11 8.56
C MET A 99 -0.68 0.36 7.28
N SER A 100 -0.43 1.50 6.65
CA SER A 100 -1.02 1.86 5.35
C SER A 100 0.08 1.96 4.31
N VAL A 101 -0.12 1.33 3.16
CA VAL A 101 0.81 1.31 2.03
C VAL A 101 0.17 2.03 0.85
N PHE A 102 0.89 2.98 0.26
CA PHE A 102 0.50 3.70 -0.95
C PHE A 102 1.60 3.54 -1.98
N HIS A 103 1.32 2.86 -3.06
CA HIS A 103 2.28 2.62 -4.12
C HIS A 103 1.73 3.03 -5.49
N VAL A 104 2.66 3.39 -6.38
CA VAL A 104 2.43 3.57 -7.80
C VAL A 104 3.48 2.77 -8.56
N GLY A 105 3.11 2.18 -9.68
CA GLY A 105 4.04 1.38 -10.45
C GLY A 105 3.46 0.87 -11.76
N LEU A 106 3.99 -0.25 -12.19
CA LEU A 106 3.61 -0.89 -13.44
C LEU A 106 3.21 -2.34 -13.16
N VAL A 107 2.23 -2.81 -13.90
CA VAL A 107 1.83 -4.20 -13.96
C VAL A 107 1.83 -4.66 -15.41
N ASP A 108 2.48 -5.78 -15.66
CA ASP A 108 2.46 -6.46 -16.96
C ASP A 108 1.51 -7.66 -16.87
N SER A 109 0.58 -7.76 -17.86
CA SER A 109 -0.40 -8.83 -17.96
C SER A 109 0.03 -9.81 -19.06
N ILE A 110 0.28 -11.04 -18.69
CA ILE A 110 0.72 -12.12 -19.59
C ILE A 110 -0.47 -13.04 -19.84
N PRO A 111 -1.08 -12.99 -21.04
CA PRO A 111 -2.22 -13.85 -21.37
C PRO A 111 -1.87 -15.33 -21.24
N SER A 112 -2.76 -16.12 -20.67
CA SER A 112 -2.68 -17.58 -20.67
C SER A 112 -3.28 -18.16 -21.97
N ALA A 113 -3.11 -19.46 -22.21
CA ALA A 113 -3.79 -20.17 -23.28
C ALA A 113 -5.32 -20.08 -23.18
N ASP A 114 -5.83 -19.96 -21.98
CA ASP A 114 -7.23 -19.60 -21.69
C ASP A 114 -7.38 -18.08 -21.74
N GLN A 115 -8.18 -17.58 -22.68
CA GLN A 115 -8.40 -16.14 -22.88
C GLN A 115 -9.02 -15.44 -21.66
N GLN A 116 -9.65 -16.17 -20.75
CA GLN A 116 -10.23 -15.64 -19.52
C GLN A 116 -9.20 -15.41 -18.42
N LEU A 117 -8.03 -16.07 -18.50
CA LEU A 117 -6.99 -16.03 -17.49
C LEU A 117 -5.75 -15.27 -17.99
N SER A 118 -5.25 -14.36 -17.18
CA SER A 118 -3.96 -13.69 -17.39
C SER A 118 -3.13 -13.74 -16.13
N TRP A 119 -1.84 -13.94 -16.28
CA TRP A 119 -0.86 -13.84 -15.19
C TRP A 119 -0.38 -12.40 -15.07
N LEU A 120 -0.13 -11.96 -13.85
CA LEU A 120 0.32 -10.61 -13.53
C LEU A 120 1.73 -10.62 -12.96
N LEU A 121 2.51 -9.62 -13.35
CA LEU A 121 3.79 -9.28 -12.71
C LEU A 121 3.80 -7.78 -12.44
N ALA A 122 3.94 -7.38 -11.18
CA ALA A 122 3.86 -6.00 -10.76
C ALA A 122 5.13 -5.54 -10.05
N GLY A 123 5.56 -4.32 -10.36
CA GLY A 123 6.63 -3.61 -9.66
C GLY A 123 6.16 -2.22 -9.28
N THR A 124 6.20 -1.88 -8.00
CA THR A 124 5.66 -0.63 -7.46
C THR A 124 6.63 0.03 -6.48
N LEU A 125 6.51 1.33 -6.34
CA LEU A 125 7.25 2.14 -5.37
C LEU A 125 6.31 3.15 -4.71
N GLY A 126 6.63 3.57 -3.49
CA GLY A 126 5.79 4.51 -2.78
C GLY A 126 6.19 4.67 -1.32
N ALA A 127 5.21 4.69 -0.44
CA ALA A 127 5.41 4.91 0.97
C ALA A 127 4.54 3.98 1.82
N THR A 128 5.10 3.59 2.96
CA THR A 128 4.39 2.92 4.05
C THR A 128 4.28 3.89 5.22
N GLU A 129 3.06 4.12 5.66
CA GLU A 129 2.76 4.87 6.87
C GLU A 129 2.47 3.90 8.01
N LEU A 130 3.18 4.05 9.11
CA LEU A 130 2.94 3.36 10.36
C LEU A 130 2.31 4.36 11.33
N SER A 131 1.09 4.09 11.77
CA SER A 131 0.35 4.95 12.71
C SER A 131 0.08 4.19 14.01
N GLY A 132 0.52 4.76 15.12
CA GLY A 132 0.22 4.30 16.47
C GLY A 132 -0.58 5.37 17.23
N ARG A 133 -0.86 5.10 18.52
CA ARG A 133 -1.69 5.97 19.36
C ARG A 133 -1.14 7.40 19.52
N ASP A 134 0.18 7.56 19.52
CA ASP A 134 0.84 8.82 19.84
C ASP A 134 1.69 9.38 18.70
N GLY A 135 1.51 8.90 17.48
CA GLY A 135 2.23 9.40 16.32
C GLY A 135 2.17 8.53 15.08
N SER A 136 2.62 9.09 13.98
CA SER A 136 2.78 8.37 12.72
C SER A 136 4.18 8.59 12.15
N ALA A 137 4.66 7.60 11.40
CA ALA A 137 5.92 7.65 10.67
C ALA A 137 5.72 7.14 9.25
N THR A 138 6.12 7.94 8.27
CA THR A 138 6.06 7.57 6.85
C THR A 138 7.45 7.21 6.37
N ARG A 139 7.57 6.10 5.63
CA ARG A 139 8.82 5.57 5.11
C ARG A 139 8.70 5.19 3.64
N PRO A 140 9.75 5.40 2.84
CA PRO A 140 9.74 4.93 1.47
C PRO A 140 9.68 3.41 1.43
N SER A 141 8.97 2.87 0.45
CA SER A 141 8.80 1.43 0.28
C SER A 141 8.69 1.05 -1.19
N ILE A 142 9.01 -0.21 -1.47
CA ILE A 142 8.83 -0.82 -2.78
C ILE A 142 7.99 -2.08 -2.65
N GLY A 143 7.28 -2.41 -3.72
CA GLY A 143 6.48 -3.62 -3.83
C GLY A 143 6.86 -4.41 -5.07
N LEU A 144 7.00 -5.72 -4.93
CA LEU A 144 7.12 -6.66 -6.03
C LEU A 144 6.02 -7.70 -5.87
N GLY A 145 5.31 -8.00 -6.94
CA GLY A 145 4.19 -8.92 -6.85
C GLY A 145 3.97 -9.71 -8.12
N GLY A 146 3.24 -10.80 -7.95
CA GLY A 146 2.72 -11.59 -9.05
C GLY A 146 1.33 -12.10 -8.69
N GLY A 147 0.55 -12.41 -9.70
CA GLY A 147 -0.83 -12.82 -9.47
C GLY A 147 -1.50 -13.32 -10.73
N PHE A 148 -2.81 -13.34 -10.67
CA PHE A 148 -3.65 -13.66 -11.81
C PHE A 148 -4.91 -12.79 -11.83
N ILE A 149 -5.43 -12.57 -13.03
CA ILE A 149 -6.77 -12.08 -13.27
C ILE A 149 -7.55 -13.13 -14.05
N TRP A 150 -8.73 -13.49 -13.57
CA TRP A 150 -9.69 -14.30 -14.27
C TRP A 150 -10.97 -13.50 -14.54
N MET A 151 -11.32 -13.30 -15.81
CA MET A 151 -12.48 -12.51 -16.22
C MET A 151 -13.66 -13.45 -16.47
N ALA A 152 -14.71 -13.31 -15.66
CA ALA A 152 -15.97 -14.03 -15.85
C ALA A 152 -16.81 -13.42 -16.98
N SER A 153 -16.63 -12.13 -17.25
CA SER A 153 -17.24 -11.37 -18.35
C SER A 153 -16.31 -10.22 -18.74
N ASP A 154 -16.71 -9.42 -19.75
CA ASP A 154 -15.91 -8.27 -20.20
C ASP A 154 -15.71 -7.20 -19.11
N HIS A 155 -16.56 -7.18 -18.08
CA HIS A 155 -16.58 -6.12 -17.06
C HIS A 155 -16.31 -6.63 -15.64
N ILE A 156 -16.42 -7.94 -15.37
CA ILE A 156 -16.34 -8.48 -14.01
C ILE A 156 -15.41 -9.67 -13.98
N GLY A 157 -14.52 -9.68 -13.00
CA GLY A 157 -13.56 -10.76 -12.79
C GLY A 157 -13.11 -10.91 -11.34
N LEU A 158 -12.15 -11.80 -11.16
CA LEU A 158 -11.43 -12.05 -9.91
C LEU A 158 -9.96 -11.80 -10.13
N ARG A 159 -9.30 -11.21 -9.14
CA ARG A 159 -7.84 -11.01 -9.10
C ARG A 159 -7.28 -11.58 -7.81
N GLY A 160 -6.24 -12.42 -7.93
CA GLY A 160 -5.44 -12.88 -6.81
C GLY A 160 -4.02 -12.37 -6.95
N ASP A 161 -3.46 -11.80 -5.87
CA ASP A 161 -2.08 -11.28 -5.84
C ASP A 161 -1.31 -11.86 -4.66
N LEU A 162 -0.02 -12.11 -4.87
CA LEU A 162 0.99 -12.31 -3.84
C LEU A 162 2.03 -11.20 -4.00
N ARG A 163 2.24 -10.39 -2.95
CA ARG A 163 3.17 -9.25 -2.96
C ARG A 163 4.18 -9.33 -1.84
N ALA A 164 5.41 -8.98 -2.15
CA ALA A 164 6.45 -8.64 -1.18
C ALA A 164 6.51 -7.11 -1.06
N LEU A 165 6.35 -6.61 0.16
CA LEU A 165 6.40 -5.20 0.50
C LEU A 165 7.67 -4.95 1.31
N ILE A 166 8.55 -4.09 0.83
CA ILE A 166 9.85 -3.81 1.44
C ILE A 166 9.87 -2.34 1.82
N THR A 167 9.85 -2.06 3.12
CA THR A 167 9.88 -0.70 3.68
C THR A 167 11.28 -0.38 4.18
N PHE A 168 11.84 0.74 3.71
CA PHE A 168 13.18 1.18 4.07
C PHE A 168 13.14 2.05 5.32
N SER A 169 13.75 1.56 6.38
CA SER A 169 13.95 2.24 7.63
C SER A 169 15.30 2.94 7.60
N GLY A 170 15.35 4.17 7.18
CA GLY A 170 16.58 4.98 7.19
C GLY A 170 17.08 5.20 8.62
N SER A 171 18.36 5.51 8.77
CA SER A 171 19.05 5.82 10.05
C SER A 171 18.56 7.08 10.78
N GLY A 172 17.55 7.77 10.23
CA GLY A 172 16.86 8.90 10.88
C GLY A 172 15.70 8.37 11.69
N GLY A 173 15.84 8.31 13.00
CA GLY A 173 14.87 7.77 13.92
C GLY A 173 13.47 8.37 13.79
N GLY A 174 12.57 7.65 13.11
CA GLY A 174 11.15 7.82 13.27
C GLY A 174 10.70 6.87 14.34
N SER A 175 10.20 7.37 15.43
CA SER A 175 9.60 6.56 16.48
C SER A 175 8.09 6.77 16.45
N ALA A 176 7.32 5.70 16.34
CA ALA A 176 5.91 5.72 16.69
C ALA A 176 5.82 5.33 18.16
N ALA A 177 5.28 6.21 18.98
CA ALA A 177 5.05 5.88 20.38
C ALA A 177 3.85 4.94 20.47
N CYS A 178 4.03 3.84 21.16
CA CYS A 178 2.95 2.97 21.56
C CYS A 178 2.63 3.27 23.03
N GLY A 179 1.34 3.38 23.37
CA GLY A 179 0.92 3.68 24.75
C GLY A 179 1.60 2.78 25.77
N GLY A 180 1.97 3.31 26.95
CA GLY A 180 2.62 2.55 28.02
C GLY A 180 4.14 2.68 28.11
N GLY A 181 4.76 3.70 27.50
CA GLY A 181 6.20 3.97 27.66
C GLY A 181 7.10 3.17 26.73
N CYS A 182 6.58 2.66 25.63
CA CYS A 182 7.37 2.06 24.58
C CYS A 182 7.42 2.98 23.35
N SER A 183 8.55 2.98 22.66
CA SER A 183 8.67 3.54 21.31
C SER A 183 9.09 2.46 20.33
N VAL A 184 8.34 2.32 19.25
CA VAL A 184 8.76 1.52 18.11
C VAL A 184 9.71 2.37 17.30
N SER A 185 10.98 2.05 17.36
CA SER A 185 11.98 2.62 16.48
C SER A 185 12.38 1.59 15.44
N PHE A 186 12.40 1.99 14.19
CA PHE A 186 12.91 1.14 13.12
C PHE A 186 14.44 1.11 13.22
N HIS A 187 14.98 0.13 13.97
CA HIS A 187 16.40 -0.16 14.09
C HIS A 187 16.79 -1.32 13.17
N GLY A 188 16.40 -1.26 11.97
CA GLY A 188 16.80 -2.19 10.92
C GLY A 188 16.77 -1.45 9.61
N SER A 189 17.62 -1.78 8.68
CA SER A 189 17.63 -1.10 7.38
C SER A 189 16.38 -1.38 6.54
N VAL A 190 15.63 -2.44 6.83
CA VAL A 190 14.54 -2.93 5.99
C VAL A 190 13.52 -3.71 6.81
N VAL A 191 12.23 -3.47 6.55
CA VAL A 191 11.11 -4.32 7.02
C VAL A 191 10.48 -4.96 5.79
N ALA A 192 10.52 -6.29 5.72
CA ALA A 192 9.95 -7.06 4.61
C ALA A 192 8.69 -7.79 5.05
N GLN A 193 7.59 -7.62 4.32
CA GLN A 193 6.30 -8.27 4.57
C GLN A 193 5.79 -8.94 3.31
N GLY A 194 5.09 -10.08 3.47
CA GLY A 194 4.31 -10.70 2.41
C GLY A 194 2.83 -10.34 2.55
N GLU A 195 2.14 -10.13 1.44
CA GLU A 195 0.69 -9.97 1.40
C GLU A 195 0.08 -10.87 0.35
N LEU A 196 -0.89 -11.68 0.76
CA LEU A 196 -1.75 -12.47 -0.13
C LEU A 196 -3.12 -11.82 -0.15
N SER A 197 -3.64 -11.51 -1.34
CA SER A 197 -4.94 -10.84 -1.48
C SER A 197 -5.81 -11.45 -2.57
N LEU A 198 -7.13 -11.27 -2.40
CA LEU A 198 -8.15 -11.65 -3.37
C LEU A 198 -9.13 -10.48 -3.53
N GLY A 199 -9.40 -10.08 -4.75
CA GLY A 199 -10.24 -8.94 -5.09
C GLY A 199 -11.21 -9.20 -6.23
N LEU A 200 -12.22 -8.35 -6.31
CA LEU A 200 -13.17 -8.32 -7.42
C LEU A 200 -12.73 -7.26 -8.43
N VAL A 201 -12.61 -7.65 -9.70
CA VAL A 201 -12.28 -6.74 -10.79
C VAL A 201 -13.57 -6.14 -11.33
N ALA A 202 -13.63 -4.81 -11.39
CA ALA A 202 -14.62 -4.07 -12.17
C ALA A 202 -13.89 -3.30 -13.27
N ARG A 203 -14.19 -3.65 -14.52
CA ARG A 203 -13.60 -3.07 -15.73
C ARG A 203 -14.59 -2.11 -16.40
N PHE A 204 -14.15 -0.87 -16.66
CA PHE A 204 -14.96 0.21 -17.20
C PHE A 204 -14.50 0.63 -18.57
#